data_e01a156259b8e1d6cb85a3145043bba8
#
_entry.id   e01a156259b8e1d6cb85a3145043bba8
#
_cell.length_a   1.000
_cell.length_b   1.000
_cell.length_c   1.000
_cell.angle_alpha   90.00
_cell.angle_beta   90.00
_cell.angle_gamma   90.00
#
_symmetry.space_group_name_H-M   'P 1'
#
loop_
_entity.id
_entity.type
_entity.pdbx_description
1 polymer ?
#
loop_
_entity_poly.entity_id
_entity_poly.type
_entity_poly.pdbx_seq_one_letter_code
_entity_poly.pdbx_strand_id
1 'polypeptide(L)'
;MDGNMLDSIQTTKGPRVETDSSLDENLTDFGKAVLEDRYLLPGESYQDLFARVASTYGDDDAHAQRIYSYMSNLWFMASTPVLSKGGARRGLPISCFLNESNDSLDGIVGLWTENVWLASSG
;
A
#
# COMPACT_ATOMS: atom_id res chain seq x y z
N MET A 1 -20.63 29.02 -15.48
CA MET A 1 -21.32 27.89 -14.81
C MET A 1 -20.37 26.69 -14.80
N ASP A 2 -19.35 26.75 -14.03
CA ASP A 2 -18.37 25.69 -14.03
C ASP A 2 -18.06 25.32 -12.59
N GLY A 3 -19.04 24.58 -12.01
CA GLY A 3 -18.88 23.94 -10.73
C GLY A 3 -17.95 22.76 -10.90
N ASN A 4 -16.69 22.95 -10.56
CA ASN A 4 -15.70 21.90 -10.49
C ASN A 4 -16.09 20.94 -9.35
N MET A 5 -16.89 19.93 -9.69
CA MET A 5 -17.42 18.91 -8.78
C MET A 5 -16.33 17.94 -8.30
N LEU A 6 -15.06 18.22 -8.62
CA LEU A 6 -13.90 17.39 -8.28
C LEU A 6 -13.07 17.93 -7.10
N ASP A 7 -13.39 19.14 -6.62
CA ASP A 7 -12.63 19.77 -5.53
C ASP A 7 -13.16 19.48 -4.10
N SER A 8 -14.19 18.65 -3.98
CA SER A 8 -14.77 18.32 -2.67
C SER A 8 -14.40 16.91 -2.15
N ILE A 9 -13.40 16.26 -2.72
CA ILE A 9 -12.78 15.14 -2.01
C ILE A 9 -11.88 15.78 -0.94
N GLN A 10 -12.48 16.09 0.19
CA GLN A 10 -11.71 16.28 1.42
C GLN A 10 -10.90 15.01 1.61
N THR A 11 -9.60 15.09 1.34
CA THR A 11 -8.65 14.13 1.83
C THR A 11 -8.72 14.19 3.35
N THR A 12 -9.49 13.32 3.95
CA THR A 12 -9.44 13.10 5.39
C THR A 12 -7.99 12.72 5.68
N LYS A 13 -7.26 13.65 6.26
CA LYS A 13 -5.88 13.45 6.63
C LYS A 13 -5.87 12.28 7.59
N GLY A 14 -5.31 11.14 7.19
CA GLY A 14 -5.23 9.94 8.02
C GLY A 14 -4.51 10.21 9.33
N PRO A 15 -4.45 9.23 10.24
CA PRO A 15 -3.73 9.30 11.49
C PRO A 15 -2.32 9.85 11.32
N ARG A 16 -1.88 10.67 12.26
CA ARG A 16 -0.54 11.25 12.25
C ARG A 16 0.48 10.24 12.78
N VAL A 17 1.63 10.22 12.13
CA VAL A 17 2.77 9.41 12.52
C VAL A 17 4.00 10.32 12.61
N GLU A 18 4.70 10.27 13.72
CA GLU A 18 6.00 10.91 13.90
C GLU A 18 7.08 9.94 13.42
N THR A 19 7.93 10.41 12.51
CA THR A 19 9.01 9.62 11.92
C THR A 19 10.33 9.90 12.60
N ASP A 20 11.20 8.89 12.67
CA ASP A 20 12.56 8.98 13.19
C ASP A 20 13.54 8.43 12.14
N SER A 21 14.27 9.32 11.49
CA SER A 21 15.23 8.95 10.44
C SER A 21 16.43 8.14 10.96
N SER A 22 16.70 8.16 12.25
CA SER A 22 17.78 7.36 12.84
C SER A 22 17.50 5.86 12.73
N LEU A 23 16.23 5.47 12.61
CA LEU A 23 15.81 4.07 12.43
C LEU A 23 16.19 3.50 11.05
N ASP A 24 16.66 4.33 10.11
CA ASP A 24 17.25 3.86 8.85
C ASP A 24 18.52 3.03 9.06
N GLU A 25 19.16 3.15 10.24
CA GLU A 25 20.30 2.31 10.62
C GLU A 25 19.92 0.84 10.81
N ASN A 26 18.65 0.54 11.08
CA ASN A 26 18.15 -0.83 11.16
C ASN A 26 18.10 -1.53 9.79
N LEU A 27 18.05 -0.77 8.70
CA LEU A 27 17.98 -1.30 7.35
C LEU A 27 19.37 -1.67 6.84
N THR A 28 19.49 -2.89 6.28
CA THR A 28 20.69 -3.29 5.56
C THR A 28 20.80 -2.56 4.21
N ASP A 29 21.99 -2.50 3.62
CA ASP A 29 22.18 -1.90 2.29
C ASP A 29 21.32 -2.60 1.24
N PHE A 30 21.20 -3.93 1.31
CA PHE A 30 20.30 -4.70 0.45
C PHE A 30 18.83 -4.33 0.67
N GLY A 31 18.40 -4.19 1.92
CA GLY A 31 17.05 -3.77 2.26
C GLY A 31 16.71 -2.39 1.70
N LYS A 32 17.63 -1.44 1.84
CA LYS A 32 17.50 -0.09 1.27
C LYS A 32 17.35 -0.12 -0.24
N ALA A 33 18.23 -0.86 -0.94
CA ALA A 33 18.15 -1.00 -2.38
C ALA A 33 16.83 -1.61 -2.87
N VAL A 34 16.29 -2.61 -2.15
CA VAL A 34 14.99 -3.21 -2.47
C VAL A 34 13.84 -2.23 -2.26
N LEU A 35 13.88 -1.45 -1.17
CA LEU A 35 12.85 -0.42 -0.91
C LEU A 35 12.85 0.66 -1.98
N GLU A 36 14.02 1.13 -2.39
CA GLU A 36 14.19 2.12 -3.46
C GLU A 36 13.70 1.62 -4.82
N ASP A 37 14.01 0.36 -5.16
CA ASP A 37 13.65 -0.22 -6.46
C ASP A 37 12.14 -0.45 -6.61
N ARG A 38 11.44 -0.81 -5.52
CA ARG A 38 10.10 -1.41 -5.63
C ARG A 38 9.00 -0.76 -4.81
N TYR A 39 9.32 -0.02 -3.75
CA TYR A 39 8.32 0.35 -2.74
C TYR A 39 8.18 1.84 -2.49
N LEU A 40 9.25 2.62 -2.63
CA LEU A 40 9.19 4.05 -2.40
C LEU A 40 8.38 4.75 -3.49
N LEU A 41 7.49 5.64 -3.08
CA LEU A 41 6.88 6.58 -3.98
C LEU A 41 7.88 7.72 -4.30
N PRO A 42 7.72 8.44 -5.42
CA PRO A 42 8.61 9.55 -5.77
C PRO A 42 8.75 10.56 -4.61
N GLY A 43 9.98 10.75 -4.14
CA GLY A 43 10.30 11.69 -3.07
C GLY A 43 10.12 11.15 -1.64
N GLU A 44 9.71 9.88 -1.47
CA GLU A 44 9.64 9.25 -0.16
C GLU A 44 11.02 8.86 0.37
N SER A 45 11.22 9.06 1.69
CA SER A 45 12.26 8.38 2.46
C SER A 45 11.78 7.00 2.94
N TYR A 46 12.68 6.18 3.49
CA TYR A 46 12.30 4.87 4.07
C TYR A 46 11.28 5.03 5.19
N GLN A 47 11.47 6.01 6.05
CA GLN A 47 10.56 6.26 7.17
C GLN A 47 9.21 6.83 6.70
N ASP A 48 9.19 7.61 5.60
CA ASP A 48 7.94 8.09 4.99
C ASP A 48 7.11 6.93 4.44
N LEU A 49 7.75 5.92 3.84
CA LEU A 49 7.08 4.69 3.40
C LEU A 49 6.37 4.00 4.58
N PHE A 50 7.08 3.77 5.68
CA PHE A 50 6.50 3.12 6.85
C PHE A 50 5.40 3.97 7.49
N ALA A 51 5.58 5.29 7.53
CA ALA A 51 4.57 6.22 8.03
C ALA A 51 3.31 6.24 7.15
N ARG A 52 3.47 6.23 5.83
CA ARG A 52 2.35 6.16 4.88
C ARG A 52 1.50 4.91 5.09
N VAL A 53 2.14 3.75 5.17
CA VAL A 53 1.46 2.48 5.40
C VAL A 53 0.77 2.47 6.77
N ALA A 54 1.48 2.88 7.81
CA ALA A 54 0.93 2.95 9.17
C ALA A 54 -0.27 3.90 9.28
N SER A 55 -0.19 5.07 8.66
CA SER A 55 -1.29 6.05 8.62
C SER A 55 -2.49 5.54 7.83
N THR A 56 -2.26 4.71 6.81
CA THR A 56 -3.34 4.15 5.99
C THR A 56 -4.18 3.12 6.74
N TYR A 57 -3.53 2.32 7.59
CA TYR A 57 -4.16 1.17 8.26
C TYR A 57 -4.35 1.36 9.77
N GLY A 58 -3.84 2.44 10.33
CA GLY A 58 -4.09 2.80 11.73
C GLY A 58 -5.50 3.35 11.92
N ASP A 59 -6.16 2.97 13.01
CA ASP A 59 -7.49 3.47 13.35
C ASP A 59 -7.44 4.87 13.96
N ASP A 60 -6.35 5.16 14.67
CA ASP A 60 -6.05 6.45 15.31
C ASP A 60 -4.54 6.72 15.33
N ASP A 61 -4.14 7.89 15.81
CA ASP A 61 -2.74 8.31 15.87
C ASP A 61 -1.88 7.33 16.70
N ALA A 62 -2.39 6.84 17.82
CA ALA A 62 -1.66 5.91 18.68
C ALA A 62 -1.48 4.54 18.03
N HIS A 63 -2.50 4.04 17.34
CA HIS A 63 -2.44 2.79 16.59
C HIS A 63 -1.48 2.90 15.40
N ALA A 64 -1.59 3.96 14.62
CA ALA A 64 -0.68 4.22 13.51
C ALA A 64 0.77 4.33 13.97
N GLN A 65 1.03 5.05 15.07
CA GLN A 65 2.37 5.16 15.63
C GLN A 65 2.94 3.80 16.09
N ARG A 66 2.12 2.91 16.64
CA ARG A 66 2.56 1.55 16.99
C ARG A 66 2.91 0.73 15.75
N ILE A 67 2.06 0.76 14.70
CA ILE A 67 2.33 0.07 13.42
C ILE A 67 3.66 0.57 12.84
N TYR A 68 3.83 1.89 12.76
CA TYR A 68 5.08 2.51 12.31
C TYR A 68 6.29 2.02 13.12
N SER A 69 6.21 2.08 14.45
CA SER A 69 7.30 1.68 15.33
C SER A 69 7.69 0.22 15.13
N TYR A 70 6.72 -0.67 14.93
CA TYR A 70 7.02 -2.09 14.74
C TYR A 70 7.68 -2.36 13.38
N MET A 71 7.28 -1.67 12.31
CA MET A 71 7.92 -1.78 11.00
C MET A 71 9.33 -1.17 11.01
N SER A 72 9.50 0.02 11.56
CA SER A 72 10.77 0.74 11.59
C SER A 72 11.83 0.05 12.45
N ASN A 73 11.42 -0.67 13.50
CA ASN A 73 12.30 -1.52 14.30
C ASN A 73 12.46 -2.94 13.73
N LEU A 74 11.89 -3.23 12.57
CA LEU A 74 11.93 -4.55 11.91
C LEU A 74 11.37 -5.70 12.77
N TRP A 75 10.45 -5.38 13.69
CA TRP A 75 9.77 -6.42 14.47
C TRP A 75 8.70 -7.13 13.65
N PHE A 76 8.17 -6.43 12.66
CA PHE A 76 7.27 -6.98 11.65
C PHE A 76 7.44 -6.21 10.34
N MET A 77 7.12 -6.82 9.22
CA MET A 77 7.10 -6.16 7.93
C MET A 77 5.81 -6.49 7.20
N ALA A 78 5.16 -5.46 6.67
CA ALA A 78 3.96 -5.63 5.88
C ALA A 78 4.29 -6.32 4.54
N SER A 79 3.29 -6.99 3.97
CA SER A 79 3.45 -7.67 2.68
C SER A 79 3.69 -6.68 1.53
N THR A 80 4.29 -7.16 0.45
CA THR A 80 4.59 -6.37 -0.75
C THR A 80 3.43 -5.51 -1.23
N PRO A 81 2.19 -6.02 -1.40
CA PRO A 81 1.09 -5.19 -1.88
C PRO A 81 0.71 -4.07 -0.90
N VAL A 82 0.82 -4.33 0.39
CA VAL A 82 0.55 -3.34 1.44
C VAL A 82 1.60 -2.24 1.42
N LEU A 83 2.89 -2.59 1.35
CA LEU A 83 3.99 -1.62 1.29
C LEU A 83 3.94 -0.76 0.02
N SER A 84 3.70 -1.38 -1.13
CA SER A 84 3.74 -0.67 -2.42
C SER A 84 2.47 0.14 -2.70
N LYS A 85 1.31 -0.31 -2.23
CA LYS A 85 0.02 0.26 -2.61
C LYS A 85 -0.76 0.88 -1.44
N GLY A 86 -0.41 0.56 -0.20
CA GLY A 86 -1.05 1.15 0.99
C GLY A 86 -0.89 2.67 0.99
N GLY A 87 -2.01 3.40 0.93
CA GLY A 87 -2.03 4.85 0.83
C GLY A 87 -1.63 5.43 -0.52
N ALA A 88 -1.29 4.60 -1.52
CA ALA A 88 -1.05 5.03 -2.88
C ALA A 88 -2.35 5.25 -3.65
N ARG A 89 -2.29 6.05 -4.72
CA ARG A 89 -3.49 6.40 -5.52
C ARG A 89 -4.05 5.24 -6.35
N ARG A 90 -3.27 4.20 -6.61
CA ARG A 90 -3.63 3.09 -7.50
C ARG A 90 -3.23 1.76 -6.91
N GLY A 91 -3.97 0.74 -7.29
CA GLY A 91 -3.74 -0.64 -6.91
C GLY A 91 -4.46 -1.04 -5.62
N LEU A 92 -4.67 -2.33 -5.48
CA LEU A 92 -5.23 -2.92 -4.28
C LEU A 92 -4.09 -3.39 -3.36
N PRO A 93 -4.26 -3.32 -2.03
CA PRO A 93 -3.24 -3.80 -1.08
C PRO A 93 -3.22 -5.32 -0.97
N ILE A 94 -3.63 -6.00 -2.01
CA ILE A 94 -3.66 -7.46 -2.15
C ILE A 94 -3.13 -7.85 -3.52
N SER A 95 -2.59 -9.05 -3.65
CA SER A 95 -2.08 -9.59 -4.92
C SER A 95 -2.60 -11.00 -5.23
N CYS A 96 -3.39 -11.58 -4.32
CA CYS A 96 -3.93 -12.91 -4.50
C CYS A 96 -5.43 -12.83 -4.69
N PHE A 97 -5.90 -13.37 -5.80
CA PHE A 97 -7.31 -13.46 -6.15
C PHE A 97 -7.64 -14.92 -6.43
N LEU A 98 -8.81 -15.32 -6.01
CA LEU A 98 -9.35 -16.64 -6.29
C LEU A 98 -10.59 -16.46 -7.14
N ASN A 99 -10.67 -17.20 -8.22
CA ASN A 99 -11.84 -17.31 -9.06
C ASN A 99 -12.12 -18.76 -9.41
N GLU A 100 -13.34 -19.05 -9.83
CA GLU A 100 -13.81 -20.38 -10.16
C GLU A 100 -14.42 -20.37 -11.57
N SER A 101 -14.24 -21.46 -12.29
CA SER A 101 -14.86 -21.66 -13.59
C SER A 101 -15.75 -22.89 -13.58
N ASN A 102 -16.94 -22.75 -14.10
CA ASN A 102 -17.78 -23.88 -14.42
C ASN A 102 -17.26 -24.61 -15.69
N ASP A 103 -17.56 -25.91 -15.81
CA ASP A 103 -17.21 -26.70 -16.98
C ASP A 103 -18.17 -26.37 -18.15
N SER A 104 -18.02 -25.19 -18.70
CA SER A 104 -18.76 -24.68 -19.85
C SER A 104 -17.91 -23.62 -20.58
N LEU A 105 -18.20 -23.40 -21.87
CA LEU A 105 -17.51 -22.34 -22.64
C LEU A 105 -17.75 -20.95 -22.03
N ASP A 106 -18.96 -20.66 -21.58
CA ASP A 106 -19.29 -19.39 -20.96
C ASP A 106 -18.53 -19.21 -19.64
N GLY A 107 -18.37 -20.26 -18.83
CA GLY A 107 -17.57 -20.25 -17.63
C GLY A 107 -16.10 -19.97 -17.90
N ILE A 108 -15.52 -20.58 -18.93
CA ILE A 108 -14.13 -20.38 -19.33
C ILE A 108 -13.90 -18.95 -19.84
N VAL A 109 -14.79 -18.42 -20.67
CA VAL A 109 -14.71 -17.04 -21.17
C VAL A 109 -14.89 -16.04 -20.02
N GLY A 110 -15.82 -16.31 -19.11
CA GLY A 110 -16.01 -15.51 -17.89
C GLY A 110 -14.74 -15.44 -17.05
N LEU A 111 -14.09 -16.58 -16.80
CA LEU A 111 -12.83 -16.68 -16.07
C LEU A 111 -11.72 -15.85 -16.73
N TRP A 112 -11.58 -15.88 -18.04
CA TRP A 112 -10.59 -15.04 -18.74
C TRP A 112 -10.87 -13.55 -18.57
N THR A 113 -12.12 -13.14 -18.64
CA THR A 113 -12.53 -11.76 -18.42
C THR A 113 -12.17 -11.31 -17.01
N GLU A 114 -12.51 -12.10 -16.00
CA GLU A 114 -12.14 -11.82 -14.61
C GLU A 114 -10.63 -11.70 -14.43
N ASN A 115 -9.85 -12.62 -14.98
CA ASN A 115 -8.40 -12.61 -14.89
C ASN A 115 -7.77 -11.34 -15.46
N VAL A 116 -8.29 -10.81 -16.56
CA VAL A 116 -7.83 -9.55 -17.16
C VAL A 116 -8.06 -8.39 -16.20
N TRP A 117 -9.25 -8.30 -15.59
CA TRP A 117 -9.55 -7.24 -14.64
C TRP A 117 -8.75 -7.35 -13.34
N LEU A 118 -8.62 -8.55 -12.80
CA LEU A 118 -7.85 -8.81 -11.59
C LEU A 118 -6.36 -8.49 -11.80
N ALA A 119 -5.78 -8.92 -12.91
CA ALA A 119 -4.39 -8.64 -13.25
C ALA A 119 -4.12 -7.14 -13.46
N SER A 120 -5.09 -6.38 -13.93
CA SER A 120 -4.97 -4.92 -14.10
C SER A 120 -5.08 -4.14 -12.78
N SER A 121 -5.65 -4.75 -11.74
CA SER A 121 -5.92 -4.12 -10.44
C SER A 121 -4.90 -4.50 -9.38
N GLY A 122 -4.25 -5.65 -9.54
CA GLY A 122 -3.32 -6.25 -8.58
C GLY A 122 -1.86 -5.80 -8.62
#